data_71253f512ba9b2c2f6b92511a5e9c1e2
#
_entry.id   71253f512ba9b2c2f6b92511a5e9c1e2
#
_cell.length_a   1.000
_cell.length_b   1.000
_cell.length_c   1.000
_cell.angle_alpha   90.00
_cell.angle_beta   90.00
_cell.angle_gamma   90.00
#
_symmetry.space_group_name_H-M   'P 1'
#
loop_
_entity.id
_entity.type
_entity.pdbx_description
1 polymer ?
#
loop_
_entity_poly.entity_id
_entity_poly.type
_entity_poly.pdbx_seq_one_letter_code
_entity_poly.pdbx_strand_id
1 'polypeptide(L)'
;AKSRYGAENDIRCKIDVKTGEANLARVLSVVETVENDSTEITLEDAISRNPDAKIGDLIAEPLPPLDFGRVAAQNAKQVIVQKVREAERERHYSEYKDRISEIVNGTVKRVEYGNVIVDLGRAEGVIRRDEMIPRENVRYGDRVRSYIYDVRREPRGPQIFLSRARPEFMSKLFAQEVPEIYDGVVEIKSVARDPGSRAKIAVISRDSSIDPVGACVGMRGSRVQAVVNELQGEKVDIIQWNEDAASFIVNALAPAEVTKVVLDEDSNRIEVVVPESQLSLAIGRRGQNVRLASQLTGWDIDIVTEQEESERRQKEFAERSQMLMETLDVDEVIAQLLVTEGFASVEEVAYVDVSEIAHIEGFDEDTGNEIQTRAREYLEKQESDLDAKRRELGVADDLAKIQVVTTAMMVVFGENEIKTVEDVAGCATDDLIGWTERKREKDAELIRHKGILDSFEIGRSEAEEMIMSARVLAGWIKPEDLEPEPEAEDAEGEVAEGEAAESEAEEESATAEAPQAEEGESSASEVEGGKSSGAEG
;
A
#
# COMPACT_ATOMS: atom_id res chain seq x y z
N ALA A 1 -29.90 9.95 -41.45
CA ALA A 1 -29.92 11.24 -42.14
C ALA A 1 -28.58 11.45 -42.87
N LYS A 2 -27.44 11.47 -42.22
CA LYS A 2 -26.10 11.71 -42.83
C LYS A 2 -25.79 10.80 -44.03
N SER A 3 -26.22 9.54 -44.02
CA SER A 3 -26.07 8.60 -45.14
C SER A 3 -26.81 8.99 -46.40
N ARG A 4 -27.91 9.77 -46.31
CA ARG A 4 -28.73 10.19 -47.45
C ARG A 4 -28.43 11.61 -47.92
N TYR A 5 -28.12 12.49 -46.97
CA TYR A 5 -27.90 13.92 -47.27
C TYR A 5 -26.42 14.30 -47.35
N GLY A 6 -25.49 13.33 -47.19
CA GLY A 6 -24.07 13.53 -47.17
C GLY A 6 -23.49 13.49 -45.75
N ALA A 7 -22.33 12.83 -45.59
CA ALA A 7 -21.65 12.70 -44.29
C ALA A 7 -21.07 14.03 -43.82
N GLU A 8 -20.78 14.93 -44.72
CA GLU A 8 -20.14 16.23 -44.51
C GLU A 8 -21.11 17.30 -43.97
N ASN A 9 -22.43 17.08 -44.09
CA ASN A 9 -23.42 18.02 -43.58
C ASN A 9 -23.66 17.86 -42.09
N ASP A 10 -23.73 18.96 -41.33
CA ASP A 10 -24.20 18.96 -39.94
C ASP A 10 -25.75 18.89 -39.91
N ILE A 11 -26.27 17.67 -39.76
CA ILE A 11 -27.70 17.43 -39.73
C ILE A 11 -28.13 17.18 -38.29
N ARG A 12 -28.99 18.04 -37.78
CA ARG A 12 -29.62 17.91 -36.46
C ARG A 12 -31.07 17.48 -36.59
N CYS A 13 -31.48 16.60 -35.67
CA CYS A 13 -32.86 16.13 -35.61
C CYS A 13 -33.50 16.57 -34.29
N LYS A 14 -34.61 17.25 -34.34
CA LYS A 14 -35.44 17.58 -33.19
C LYS A 14 -36.72 16.75 -33.24
N ILE A 15 -36.93 15.93 -32.20
CA ILE A 15 -38.13 15.10 -32.09
C ILE A 15 -39.13 15.84 -31.22
N ASP A 16 -40.34 16.03 -31.73
CA ASP A 16 -41.45 16.54 -30.94
C ASP A 16 -41.90 15.43 -29.97
N VAL A 17 -41.77 15.69 -28.68
CA VAL A 17 -42.08 14.72 -27.62
C VAL A 17 -43.59 14.36 -27.60
N LYS A 18 -44.47 15.24 -28.08
CA LYS A 18 -45.92 15.03 -28.06
C LYS A 18 -46.43 14.29 -29.28
N THR A 19 -45.94 14.66 -30.47
CA THR A 19 -46.40 14.08 -31.75
C THR A 19 -45.54 12.94 -32.22
N GLY A 20 -44.27 12.85 -31.74
CA GLY A 20 -43.28 11.89 -32.20
C GLY A 20 -42.71 12.22 -33.58
N GLU A 21 -43.02 13.37 -34.15
CA GLU A 21 -42.52 13.80 -35.45
C GLU A 21 -41.04 14.21 -35.36
N ALA A 22 -40.25 13.73 -36.31
CA ALA A 22 -38.82 14.04 -36.41
C ALA A 22 -38.61 15.17 -37.42
N ASN A 23 -38.30 16.36 -36.93
CA ASN A 23 -37.94 17.51 -37.75
C ASN A 23 -36.44 17.51 -37.99
N LEU A 24 -36.03 17.34 -39.22
CA LEU A 24 -34.64 17.35 -39.66
C LEU A 24 -34.26 18.72 -40.16
N ALA A 25 -33.14 19.23 -39.75
CA ALA A 25 -32.57 20.46 -40.23
C ALA A 25 -31.06 20.30 -40.48
N ARG A 26 -30.59 20.88 -41.57
CA ARG A 26 -29.17 21.12 -41.83
C ARG A 26 -28.79 22.39 -41.08
N VAL A 27 -27.74 22.33 -40.29
CA VAL A 27 -27.23 23.47 -39.53
C VAL A 27 -26.03 24.03 -40.25
N LEU A 28 -26.07 25.32 -40.54
CA LEU A 28 -25.00 26.06 -41.20
C LEU A 28 -24.52 27.16 -40.27
N SER A 29 -23.20 27.30 -40.14
CA SER A 29 -22.58 28.40 -39.40
C SER A 29 -22.40 29.62 -40.27
N VAL A 30 -22.78 30.80 -39.78
CA VAL A 30 -22.58 32.05 -40.51
C VAL A 30 -21.15 32.52 -40.38
N VAL A 31 -20.44 32.62 -41.50
CA VAL A 31 -19.01 33.02 -41.56
C VAL A 31 -18.84 34.18 -42.58
N GLU A 32 -17.73 34.91 -42.49
CA GLU A 32 -17.42 35.95 -43.46
C GLU A 32 -17.00 35.38 -44.82
N THR A 33 -16.17 34.33 -44.77
CA THR A 33 -15.69 33.62 -45.97
C THR A 33 -15.99 32.14 -45.80
N VAL A 34 -16.68 31.55 -46.76
CA VAL A 34 -17.04 30.12 -46.74
C VAL A 34 -15.82 29.30 -47.15
N GLU A 35 -15.36 28.44 -46.24
CA GLU A 35 -14.33 27.42 -46.52
C GLU A 35 -14.98 26.08 -46.90
N ASN A 36 -16.16 25.80 -46.35
CA ASN A 36 -16.86 24.55 -46.58
C ASN A 36 -18.36 24.77 -46.80
N ASP A 37 -18.81 24.68 -48.07
CA ASP A 37 -20.22 24.85 -48.49
C ASP A 37 -21.19 23.88 -47.78
N SER A 38 -20.68 22.82 -47.16
CA SER A 38 -21.49 21.82 -46.46
C SER A 38 -21.91 22.25 -45.06
N THR A 39 -21.12 23.10 -44.39
CA THR A 39 -21.32 23.47 -42.98
C THR A 39 -21.39 24.98 -42.74
N GLU A 40 -21.05 25.79 -43.75
CA GLU A 40 -20.94 27.23 -43.63
C GLU A 40 -21.84 27.97 -44.63
N ILE A 41 -22.21 29.19 -44.30
CA ILE A 41 -23.01 30.10 -45.15
C ILE A 41 -22.49 31.52 -44.99
N THR A 42 -22.54 32.30 -46.09
CA THR A 42 -22.14 33.72 -46.03
C THR A 42 -23.14 34.54 -45.23
N LEU A 43 -22.69 35.67 -44.69
CA LEU A 43 -23.57 36.59 -43.97
C LEU A 43 -24.70 37.14 -44.86
N GLU A 44 -24.45 37.39 -46.15
CA GLU A 44 -25.44 37.88 -47.10
C GLU A 44 -26.58 36.88 -47.32
N ASP A 45 -26.23 35.62 -47.54
CA ASP A 45 -27.22 34.52 -47.69
C ASP A 45 -27.91 34.20 -46.35
N ALA A 46 -27.23 34.37 -45.25
CA ALA A 46 -27.79 34.20 -43.92
C ALA A 46 -28.86 35.24 -43.60
N ILE A 47 -28.61 36.52 -43.89
CA ILE A 47 -29.57 37.64 -43.73
C ILE A 47 -30.80 37.47 -44.65
N SER A 48 -30.61 36.91 -45.85
CA SER A 48 -31.75 36.62 -46.73
C SER A 48 -32.76 35.61 -46.15
N ARG A 49 -32.28 34.73 -45.25
CA ARG A 49 -33.09 33.68 -44.58
C ARG A 49 -33.56 34.12 -43.20
N ASN A 50 -32.73 34.85 -42.47
CA ASN A 50 -33.05 35.41 -41.15
C ASN A 50 -32.47 36.84 -41.06
N PRO A 51 -33.32 37.89 -41.03
CA PRO A 51 -32.88 39.29 -41.04
C PRO A 51 -31.98 39.68 -39.86
N ASP A 52 -32.06 38.96 -38.77
CA ASP A 52 -31.31 39.24 -37.53
C ASP A 52 -30.00 38.40 -37.38
N ALA A 53 -29.60 37.69 -38.46
CA ALA A 53 -28.43 36.80 -38.42
C ALA A 53 -27.13 37.58 -38.26
N LYS A 54 -26.26 37.08 -37.38
CA LYS A 54 -24.91 37.61 -37.11
C LYS A 54 -23.87 36.54 -37.42
N ILE A 55 -22.63 36.99 -37.63
CA ILE A 55 -21.48 36.10 -37.79
C ILE A 55 -21.34 35.24 -36.51
N GLY A 56 -21.21 33.92 -36.69
CA GLY A 56 -21.18 32.92 -35.61
C GLY A 56 -22.54 32.30 -35.25
N ASP A 57 -23.66 32.84 -35.79
CA ASP A 57 -24.95 32.23 -35.56
C ASP A 57 -25.13 30.92 -36.35
N LEU A 58 -26.01 30.05 -35.84
CA LEU A 58 -26.35 28.79 -36.48
C LEU A 58 -27.71 28.90 -37.16
N ILE A 59 -27.76 28.73 -38.47
CA ILE A 59 -29.00 28.74 -39.24
C ILE A 59 -29.43 27.30 -39.52
N ALA A 60 -30.67 26.99 -39.19
CA ALA A 60 -31.27 25.68 -39.42
C ALA A 60 -32.12 25.71 -40.70
N GLU A 61 -31.67 24.99 -41.72
CA GLU A 61 -32.43 24.78 -42.98
C GLU A 61 -33.28 23.50 -42.85
N PRO A 62 -34.60 23.58 -42.92
CA PRO A 62 -35.46 22.41 -42.78
C PRO A 62 -35.27 21.45 -43.96
N LEU A 63 -35.02 20.20 -43.66
CA LEU A 63 -34.92 19.14 -44.65
C LEU A 63 -36.23 18.37 -44.76
N PRO A 64 -36.57 17.84 -45.94
CA PRO A 64 -37.77 17.04 -46.09
C PRO A 64 -37.76 15.81 -45.21
N PRO A 65 -38.93 15.34 -44.72
CA PRO A 65 -39.02 14.18 -43.87
C PRO A 65 -38.44 12.94 -44.56
N LEU A 66 -37.69 12.15 -43.81
CA LEU A 66 -37.11 10.90 -44.28
C LEU A 66 -38.13 9.77 -44.18
N ASP A 67 -38.41 9.11 -45.29
CA ASP A 67 -39.02 7.78 -45.25
C ASP A 67 -38.00 6.77 -44.73
N PHE A 68 -38.21 6.32 -43.52
CA PHE A 68 -37.36 5.31 -42.90
C PHE A 68 -37.73 3.93 -43.45
N GLY A 69 -36.95 3.42 -44.40
CA GLY A 69 -37.03 2.03 -44.81
C GLY A 69 -36.73 1.09 -43.63
N ARG A 70 -37.10 -0.20 -43.72
CA ARG A 70 -36.95 -1.20 -42.64
C ARG A 70 -35.55 -1.24 -42.04
N VAL A 71 -34.49 -1.12 -42.86
CA VAL A 71 -33.09 -1.15 -42.43
C VAL A 71 -32.75 0.08 -41.57
N ALA A 72 -33.19 1.28 -42.00
CA ALA A 72 -32.97 2.51 -41.26
C ALA A 72 -33.70 2.50 -39.90
N ALA A 73 -34.94 2.01 -39.88
CA ALA A 73 -35.72 1.84 -38.64
C ALA A 73 -35.04 0.84 -37.67
N GLN A 74 -34.50 -0.26 -38.18
CA GLN A 74 -33.81 -1.24 -37.39
C GLN A 74 -32.48 -0.70 -36.82
N ASN A 75 -31.70 0.03 -37.63
CA ASN A 75 -30.48 0.71 -37.18
C ASN A 75 -30.79 1.78 -36.13
N ALA A 76 -31.85 2.58 -36.35
CA ALA A 76 -32.27 3.57 -35.35
C ALA A 76 -32.67 2.91 -34.02
N LYS A 77 -33.42 1.81 -34.04
CA LYS A 77 -33.76 1.05 -32.85
C LYS A 77 -32.49 0.54 -32.14
N GLN A 78 -31.52 0.03 -32.90
CA GLN A 78 -30.27 -0.48 -32.32
C GLN A 78 -29.45 0.64 -31.66
N VAL A 79 -29.34 1.81 -32.32
CA VAL A 79 -28.63 2.98 -31.76
C VAL A 79 -29.34 3.51 -30.52
N ILE A 80 -30.69 3.59 -30.53
CA ILE A 80 -31.46 4.01 -29.36
C ILE A 80 -31.23 3.06 -28.19
N VAL A 81 -31.35 1.75 -28.41
CA VAL A 81 -31.07 0.75 -27.34
C VAL A 81 -29.64 0.86 -26.83
N GLN A 82 -28.68 1.11 -27.73
CA GLN A 82 -27.30 1.31 -27.32
C GLN A 82 -27.13 2.56 -26.45
N LYS A 83 -27.73 3.69 -26.86
CA LYS A 83 -27.64 4.94 -26.09
C LYS A 83 -28.38 4.89 -24.76
N VAL A 84 -29.51 4.18 -24.69
CA VAL A 84 -30.21 3.94 -23.42
C VAL A 84 -29.31 3.12 -22.46
N ARG A 85 -28.73 2.04 -22.97
CA ARG A 85 -27.80 1.22 -22.15
C ARG A 85 -26.56 2.00 -21.72
N GLU A 86 -26.04 2.88 -22.57
CA GLU A 86 -24.89 3.74 -22.22
C GLU A 86 -25.27 4.72 -21.09
N ALA A 87 -26.44 5.35 -21.20
CA ALA A 87 -26.98 6.25 -20.18
C ALA A 87 -27.29 5.51 -18.84
N GLU A 88 -27.88 4.30 -18.93
CA GLU A 88 -28.08 3.45 -17.73
C GLU A 88 -26.77 3.11 -17.05
N ARG A 89 -25.71 2.78 -17.81
CA ARG A 89 -24.38 2.50 -17.27
C ARG A 89 -23.76 3.70 -16.59
N GLU A 90 -23.81 4.86 -17.22
CA GLU A 90 -23.28 6.09 -16.64
C GLU A 90 -24.00 6.44 -15.33
N ARG A 91 -25.31 6.22 -15.30
CA ARG A 91 -26.10 6.38 -14.09
C ARG A 91 -25.67 5.39 -12.99
N HIS A 92 -25.49 4.10 -13.34
CA HIS A 92 -25.02 3.10 -12.37
C HIS A 92 -23.63 3.43 -11.86
N TYR A 93 -22.72 3.86 -12.75
CA TYR A 93 -21.39 4.30 -12.36
C TYR A 93 -21.46 5.47 -11.36
N SER A 94 -22.23 6.50 -11.66
CA SER A 94 -22.39 7.67 -10.78
C SER A 94 -23.04 7.32 -9.44
N GLU A 95 -24.01 6.40 -9.41
CA GLU A 95 -24.69 5.96 -8.18
C GLU A 95 -23.78 5.14 -7.26
N TYR A 96 -22.87 4.32 -7.82
CA TYR A 96 -22.03 3.42 -7.05
C TYR A 96 -20.60 3.90 -6.83
N LYS A 97 -20.14 4.93 -7.55
CA LYS A 97 -18.80 5.51 -7.41
C LYS A 97 -18.52 5.95 -5.96
N ASP A 98 -19.49 6.60 -5.32
CA ASP A 98 -19.36 7.12 -3.96
C ASP A 98 -19.62 6.06 -2.88
N ARG A 99 -20.00 4.84 -3.31
CA ARG A 99 -20.27 3.69 -2.44
C ARG A 99 -19.14 2.66 -2.41
N ILE A 100 -17.98 3.01 -2.95
CA ILE A 100 -16.76 2.21 -2.78
C ILE A 100 -16.49 2.09 -1.27
N SER A 101 -16.00 0.94 -0.83
CA SER A 101 -15.77 0.61 0.58
C SER A 101 -17.03 0.33 1.42
N GLU A 102 -18.18 0.14 0.80
CA GLU A 102 -19.41 -0.31 1.48
C GLU A 102 -19.66 -1.81 1.29
N ILE A 103 -20.42 -2.38 2.25
CA ILE A 103 -21.02 -3.71 2.07
C ILE A 103 -22.38 -3.56 1.40
N VAL A 104 -22.59 -4.35 0.36
CA VAL A 104 -23.87 -4.45 -0.33
C VAL A 104 -24.44 -5.86 -0.25
N ASN A 105 -25.76 -5.94 -0.19
CA ASN A 105 -26.49 -7.19 -0.26
C ASN A 105 -27.03 -7.37 -1.67
N GLY A 106 -26.82 -8.54 -2.24
CA GLY A 106 -27.34 -8.85 -3.56
C GLY A 106 -27.79 -10.30 -3.67
N THR A 107 -28.44 -10.60 -4.79
CA THR A 107 -28.89 -11.97 -5.10
C THR A 107 -28.08 -12.49 -6.29
N VAL A 108 -27.60 -13.72 -6.19
CA VAL A 108 -26.85 -14.36 -7.28
C VAL A 108 -27.74 -14.58 -8.49
N LYS A 109 -27.38 -13.95 -9.61
CA LYS A 109 -28.10 -14.05 -10.87
C LYS A 109 -27.59 -15.15 -11.79
N ARG A 110 -26.28 -15.37 -11.82
CA ARG A 110 -25.62 -16.41 -12.60
C ARG A 110 -24.18 -16.60 -12.15
N VAL A 111 -23.63 -17.76 -12.45
CA VAL A 111 -22.22 -18.09 -12.24
C VAL A 111 -21.63 -18.44 -13.60
N GLU A 112 -20.60 -17.70 -14.04
CA GLU A 112 -19.96 -17.86 -15.35
C GLU A 112 -18.44 -17.99 -15.16
N TYR A 113 -17.86 -19.10 -15.59
CA TYR A 113 -16.40 -19.33 -15.52
C TYR A 113 -15.80 -19.12 -14.13
N GLY A 114 -16.58 -19.40 -13.07
CA GLY A 114 -16.17 -19.19 -11.68
C GLY A 114 -16.40 -17.77 -11.16
N ASN A 115 -16.80 -16.82 -12.00
CA ASN A 115 -17.22 -15.49 -11.56
C ASN A 115 -18.71 -15.52 -11.22
N VAL A 116 -19.08 -14.84 -10.14
CA VAL A 116 -20.46 -14.73 -9.68
C VAL A 116 -21.02 -13.38 -10.04
N ILE A 117 -22.10 -13.35 -10.81
CA ILE A 117 -22.82 -12.11 -11.14
C ILE A 117 -23.94 -11.96 -10.13
N VAL A 118 -23.91 -10.85 -9.42
CA VAL A 118 -24.82 -10.51 -8.32
C VAL A 118 -25.73 -9.36 -8.76
N ASP A 119 -27.01 -9.53 -8.57
CA ASP A 119 -28.03 -8.49 -8.78
C ASP A 119 -28.15 -7.65 -7.49
N LEU A 120 -27.84 -6.37 -7.61
CA LEU A 120 -27.95 -5.38 -6.53
C LEU A 120 -29.29 -4.63 -6.56
N GLY A 121 -30.24 -5.09 -7.36
CA GLY A 121 -31.57 -4.50 -7.55
C GLY A 121 -31.63 -3.53 -8.71
N ARG A 122 -30.71 -2.58 -8.84
CA ARG A 122 -30.65 -1.63 -9.94
C ARG A 122 -29.49 -1.89 -10.90
N ALA A 123 -28.40 -2.45 -10.39
CA ALA A 123 -27.18 -2.74 -11.15
C ALA A 123 -26.71 -4.16 -10.91
N GLU A 124 -25.88 -4.65 -11.82
CA GLU A 124 -25.20 -5.93 -11.66
C GLU A 124 -23.78 -5.70 -11.17
N GLY A 125 -23.38 -6.45 -10.12
CA GLY A 125 -22.00 -6.53 -9.65
C GLY A 125 -21.36 -7.87 -10.04
N VAL A 126 -20.05 -7.92 -10.07
CA VAL A 126 -19.29 -9.16 -10.32
C VAL A 126 -18.35 -9.45 -9.17
N ILE A 127 -18.41 -10.66 -8.63
CA ILE A 127 -17.40 -11.22 -7.75
C ILE A 127 -16.54 -12.13 -8.62
N ARG A 128 -15.26 -11.81 -8.76
CA ARG A 128 -14.30 -12.63 -9.49
C ARG A 128 -13.99 -13.88 -8.70
N ARG A 129 -13.48 -14.92 -9.39
CA ARG A 129 -13.12 -16.19 -8.76
C ARG A 129 -12.07 -16.04 -7.66
N ASP A 130 -11.09 -15.18 -7.86
CA ASP A 130 -10.02 -14.82 -6.94
C ASP A 130 -10.51 -14.00 -5.74
N GLU A 131 -11.64 -13.29 -5.88
CA GLU A 131 -12.28 -12.48 -4.86
C GLU A 131 -13.41 -13.21 -4.11
N MET A 132 -13.60 -14.52 -4.39
CA MET A 132 -14.52 -15.41 -3.68
C MET A 132 -13.82 -16.08 -2.50
N ILE A 133 -14.58 -16.45 -1.48
CA ILE A 133 -14.07 -17.29 -0.40
C ILE A 133 -13.80 -18.69 -0.99
N PRO A 134 -12.59 -19.25 -0.83
CA PRO A 134 -12.28 -20.59 -1.32
C PRO A 134 -13.25 -21.63 -0.78
N ARG A 135 -13.76 -22.50 -1.66
CA ARG A 135 -14.75 -23.55 -1.36
C ARG A 135 -16.17 -23.06 -1.02
N GLU A 136 -16.44 -21.77 -1.10
CA GLU A 136 -17.80 -21.26 -1.02
C GLU A 136 -18.60 -21.71 -2.25
N ASN A 137 -19.72 -22.40 -2.01
CA ASN A 137 -20.56 -22.92 -3.07
C ASN A 137 -21.83 -22.07 -3.20
N VAL A 138 -21.77 -21.08 -4.06
CA VAL A 138 -22.83 -20.10 -4.29
C VAL A 138 -23.70 -20.54 -5.47
N ARG A 139 -25.02 -20.52 -5.30
CA ARG A 139 -26.00 -20.96 -6.30
C ARG A 139 -26.87 -19.78 -6.77
N TYR A 140 -27.52 -19.99 -7.91
CA TYR A 140 -28.55 -19.07 -8.39
C TYR A 140 -29.64 -18.84 -7.34
N GLY A 141 -29.92 -17.57 -7.06
CA GLY A 141 -30.93 -17.16 -6.10
C GLY A 141 -30.44 -16.99 -4.66
N ASP A 142 -29.21 -17.38 -4.37
CA ASP A 142 -28.62 -17.17 -3.03
C ASP A 142 -28.43 -15.69 -2.77
N ARG A 143 -28.63 -15.27 -1.51
CA ARG A 143 -28.30 -13.92 -1.05
C ARG A 143 -26.87 -13.89 -0.58
N VAL A 144 -26.10 -12.94 -1.06
CA VAL A 144 -24.69 -12.74 -0.70
C VAL A 144 -24.45 -11.30 -0.26
N ARG A 145 -23.71 -11.14 0.83
CA ARG A 145 -23.11 -9.87 1.24
C ARG A 145 -21.74 -9.76 0.58
N SER A 146 -21.41 -8.61 0.05
CA SER A 146 -20.14 -8.39 -0.62
C SER A 146 -19.66 -6.96 -0.43
N TYR A 147 -18.35 -6.78 -0.46
CA TYR A 147 -17.68 -5.50 -0.35
C TYR A 147 -17.43 -4.93 -1.74
N ILE A 148 -17.77 -3.66 -1.97
CA ILE A 148 -17.46 -2.96 -3.21
C ILE A 148 -16.00 -2.47 -3.11
N TYR A 149 -15.11 -3.10 -3.88
CA TYR A 149 -13.71 -2.68 -3.87
C TYR A 149 -13.35 -1.76 -5.02
N ASP A 150 -14.14 -1.77 -6.11
CA ASP A 150 -13.89 -0.94 -7.27
C ASP A 150 -15.14 -0.75 -8.12
N VAL A 151 -15.25 0.41 -8.78
CA VAL A 151 -16.31 0.72 -9.73
C VAL A 151 -15.67 1.34 -10.98
N ARG A 152 -15.77 0.67 -12.13
CA ARG A 152 -15.12 1.08 -13.37
C ARG A 152 -16.12 1.33 -14.48
N ARG A 153 -15.76 2.23 -15.40
CA ARG A 153 -16.49 2.45 -16.65
C ARG A 153 -16.14 1.36 -17.66
N GLU A 154 -16.78 0.21 -17.54
CA GLU A 154 -16.58 -0.90 -18.47
C GLU A 154 -17.54 -0.77 -19.67
N PRO A 155 -17.07 -0.90 -20.94
CA PRO A 155 -17.92 -0.82 -22.12
C PRO A 155 -18.85 -2.03 -22.24
N ARG A 156 -18.50 -3.16 -21.64
CA ARG A 156 -19.30 -4.40 -21.65
C ARG A 156 -19.18 -5.11 -20.30
N GLY A 157 -20.30 -5.67 -19.80
CA GLY A 157 -20.32 -6.41 -18.54
C GLY A 157 -20.66 -5.54 -17.33
N PRO A 158 -20.59 -6.11 -16.11
CA PRO A 158 -20.80 -5.41 -14.85
C PRO A 158 -19.70 -4.38 -14.60
N GLN A 159 -20.08 -3.23 -14.01
CA GLN A 159 -19.17 -2.13 -13.68
C GLN A 159 -18.76 -2.11 -12.22
N ILE A 160 -19.49 -2.83 -11.38
CA ILE A 160 -19.30 -2.88 -9.93
C ILE A 160 -18.56 -4.17 -9.60
N PHE A 161 -17.37 -4.00 -9.03
CA PHE A 161 -16.51 -5.11 -8.65
C PHE A 161 -16.65 -5.37 -7.15
N LEU A 162 -16.98 -6.61 -6.82
CA LEU A 162 -17.31 -7.06 -5.48
C LEU A 162 -16.29 -8.08 -4.99
N SER A 163 -16.00 -8.06 -3.70
CA SER A 163 -15.13 -9.03 -3.05
C SER A 163 -15.74 -9.59 -1.78
N ARG A 164 -15.41 -10.87 -1.50
CA ARG A 164 -15.64 -11.56 -0.23
C ARG A 164 -14.34 -12.05 0.40
N ALA A 165 -13.23 -11.98 -0.33
CA ALA A 165 -11.91 -12.46 0.10
C ALA A 165 -11.07 -11.39 0.79
N ARG A 166 -11.30 -10.11 0.53
CA ARG A 166 -10.47 -9.01 1.01
C ARG A 166 -10.56 -8.79 2.53
N PRO A 167 -9.47 -8.31 3.17
CA PRO A 167 -9.45 -7.96 4.61
C PRO A 167 -10.48 -6.88 4.98
N GLU A 168 -10.68 -5.90 4.09
CA GLU A 168 -11.61 -4.78 4.30
C GLU A 168 -13.06 -5.26 4.42
N PHE A 169 -13.40 -6.35 3.74
CA PHE A 169 -14.73 -6.97 3.89
C PHE A 169 -14.99 -7.41 5.33
N MET A 170 -13.99 -8.07 5.95
CA MET A 170 -14.07 -8.49 7.34
C MET A 170 -14.18 -7.30 8.29
N SER A 171 -13.33 -6.28 8.09
CA SER A 171 -13.37 -5.04 8.89
C SER A 171 -14.76 -4.39 8.86
N LYS A 172 -15.39 -4.30 7.70
CA LYS A 172 -16.73 -3.74 7.54
C LYS A 172 -17.83 -4.64 8.12
N LEU A 173 -17.67 -5.98 8.10
CA LEU A 173 -18.59 -6.88 8.79
C LEU A 173 -18.54 -6.68 10.30
N PHE A 174 -17.34 -6.55 10.88
CA PHE A 174 -17.21 -6.24 12.30
C PHE A 174 -17.84 -4.90 12.66
N ALA A 175 -17.66 -3.87 11.82
CA ALA A 175 -18.29 -2.56 12.03
C ALA A 175 -19.83 -2.62 11.99
N GLN A 176 -20.43 -3.60 11.27
CA GLN A 176 -21.88 -3.80 11.27
C GLN A 176 -22.38 -4.58 12.48
N GLU A 177 -21.61 -5.55 12.99
CA GLU A 177 -22.02 -6.44 14.07
C GLU A 177 -21.63 -5.92 15.46
N VAL A 178 -20.65 -4.97 15.54
CA VAL A 178 -20.11 -4.43 16.80
C VAL A 178 -20.40 -2.92 16.88
N PRO A 179 -21.38 -2.51 17.68
CA PRO A 179 -21.75 -1.10 17.81
C PRO A 179 -20.59 -0.21 18.26
N GLU A 180 -19.72 -0.70 19.13
CA GLU A 180 -18.58 0.05 19.67
C GLU A 180 -17.55 0.37 18.57
N ILE A 181 -17.48 -0.42 17.49
CA ILE A 181 -16.68 -0.11 16.29
C ILE A 181 -17.40 0.93 15.42
N TYR A 182 -18.71 0.80 15.27
CA TYR A 182 -19.52 1.75 14.51
C TYR A 182 -19.48 3.15 15.14
N ASP A 183 -19.54 3.22 16.45
CA ASP A 183 -19.47 4.46 17.23
C ASP A 183 -18.04 5.04 17.34
N GLY A 184 -17.03 4.31 16.84
CA GLY A 184 -15.63 4.73 16.83
C GLY A 184 -14.93 4.65 18.19
N VAL A 185 -15.50 3.98 19.18
CA VAL A 185 -14.89 3.72 20.49
C VAL A 185 -13.82 2.64 20.38
N VAL A 186 -14.12 1.58 19.64
CA VAL A 186 -13.16 0.52 19.29
C VAL A 186 -12.74 0.71 17.82
N GLU A 187 -11.44 0.67 17.57
CA GLU A 187 -10.87 0.82 16.24
C GLU A 187 -10.16 -0.47 15.80
N ILE A 188 -10.37 -0.86 14.54
CA ILE A 188 -9.63 -1.94 13.91
C ILE A 188 -8.37 -1.33 13.26
N LYS A 189 -7.20 -1.69 13.75
CA LYS A 189 -5.91 -1.20 13.23
C LYS A 189 -5.44 -1.96 12.01
N SER A 190 -5.50 -3.28 12.07
CA SER A 190 -5.07 -4.14 10.96
C SER A 190 -5.87 -5.44 10.92
N VAL A 191 -5.92 -6.04 9.73
CA VAL A 191 -6.58 -7.33 9.49
C VAL A 191 -5.69 -8.16 8.58
N ALA A 192 -5.29 -9.33 9.05
CA ALA A 192 -4.61 -10.35 8.26
C ALA A 192 -5.56 -11.51 8.01
N ARG A 193 -5.69 -11.95 6.75
CA ARG A 193 -6.71 -12.90 6.37
C ARG A 193 -6.20 -13.97 5.41
N ASP A 194 -6.53 -15.21 5.70
CA ASP A 194 -6.44 -16.36 4.80
C ASP A 194 -7.89 -16.80 4.51
N PRO A 195 -8.48 -16.32 3.39
CA PRO A 195 -9.92 -16.45 3.16
C PRO A 195 -10.43 -17.88 3.24
N GLY A 196 -11.50 -18.12 3.99
CA GLY A 196 -12.13 -19.43 4.19
C GLY A 196 -11.36 -20.37 5.11
N SER A 197 -10.29 -19.91 5.78
CA SER A 197 -9.50 -20.70 6.71
C SER A 197 -9.39 -20.00 8.08
N ARG A 198 -8.61 -18.97 8.18
CA ARG A 198 -8.37 -18.23 9.44
C ARG A 198 -8.04 -16.77 9.16
N ALA A 199 -8.39 -15.91 10.08
CA ALA A 199 -8.01 -14.51 10.06
C ALA A 199 -7.62 -14.02 11.46
N LYS A 200 -6.82 -12.98 11.50
CA LYS A 200 -6.44 -12.25 12.70
C LYS A 200 -6.83 -10.78 12.53
N ILE A 201 -7.39 -10.20 13.57
CA ILE A 201 -7.84 -8.82 13.59
C ILE A 201 -7.24 -8.11 14.81
N ALA A 202 -6.56 -7.01 14.61
CA ALA A 202 -5.99 -6.19 15.66
C ALA A 202 -6.94 -5.04 15.99
N VAL A 203 -7.33 -4.94 17.27
CA VAL A 203 -8.29 -3.97 17.77
C VAL A 203 -7.71 -3.18 18.94
N ILE A 204 -8.06 -1.92 19.00
CA ILE A 204 -7.72 -1.03 20.11
C ILE A 204 -8.96 -0.27 20.55
N SER A 205 -9.06 0.04 21.85
CA SER A 205 -10.08 0.95 22.37
C SER A 205 -9.47 2.33 22.62
N ARG A 206 -10.21 3.37 22.25
CA ARG A 206 -9.90 4.75 22.62
C ARG A 206 -10.28 5.07 24.06
N ASP A 207 -11.19 4.28 24.63
CA ASP A 207 -11.61 4.37 26.01
C ASP A 207 -11.00 3.22 26.81
N SER A 208 -10.15 3.55 27.77
CA SER A 208 -9.47 2.57 28.63
C SER A 208 -10.41 1.74 29.51
N SER A 209 -11.67 2.16 29.66
CA SER A 209 -12.69 1.42 30.42
C SER A 209 -13.33 0.27 29.64
N ILE A 210 -13.13 0.23 28.32
CA ILE A 210 -13.74 -0.76 27.43
C ILE A 210 -12.70 -1.75 26.93
N ASP A 211 -12.91 -3.02 27.21
CA ASP A 211 -12.13 -4.10 26.63
C ASP A 211 -12.46 -4.27 25.12
N PRO A 212 -11.53 -3.95 24.20
CA PRO A 212 -11.79 -4.04 22.78
C PRO A 212 -12.02 -5.47 22.30
N VAL A 213 -11.34 -6.45 22.90
CA VAL A 213 -11.47 -7.85 22.55
C VAL A 213 -12.85 -8.36 22.98
N GLY A 214 -13.24 -8.09 24.22
CA GLY A 214 -14.54 -8.47 24.75
C GLY A 214 -15.72 -7.86 24.00
N ALA A 215 -15.60 -6.58 23.58
CA ALA A 215 -16.59 -5.90 22.76
C ALA A 215 -16.81 -6.58 21.40
N CYS A 216 -15.72 -6.97 20.72
CA CYS A 216 -15.77 -7.66 19.43
C CYS A 216 -16.27 -9.10 19.55
N VAL A 217 -15.92 -9.81 20.61
CA VAL A 217 -16.39 -11.18 20.88
C VAL A 217 -17.90 -11.17 21.19
N GLY A 218 -18.33 -10.24 22.03
CA GLY A 218 -19.71 -10.12 22.47
C GLY A 218 -20.12 -11.20 23.47
N MET A 219 -21.36 -11.13 23.94
CA MET A 219 -21.86 -12.09 24.93
C MET A 219 -21.80 -13.53 24.40
N ARG A 220 -21.02 -14.37 25.07
CA ARG A 220 -20.81 -15.79 24.71
C ARG A 220 -20.32 -15.98 23.26
N GLY A 221 -19.64 -14.99 22.70
CA GLY A 221 -19.12 -15.06 21.34
C GLY A 221 -20.15 -14.82 20.23
N SER A 222 -21.33 -14.27 20.56
CA SER A 222 -22.43 -14.12 19.59
C SER A 222 -22.07 -13.23 18.40
N ARG A 223 -21.32 -12.14 18.62
CA ARG A 223 -20.95 -11.20 17.56
C ARG A 223 -19.90 -11.78 16.62
N VAL A 224 -18.83 -12.34 17.19
CA VAL A 224 -17.80 -13.01 16.36
C VAL A 224 -18.38 -14.20 15.60
N GLN A 225 -19.32 -14.95 16.21
CA GLN A 225 -19.96 -16.09 15.55
C GLN A 225 -20.84 -15.64 14.37
N ALA A 226 -21.49 -14.48 14.45
CA ALA A 226 -22.25 -13.93 13.32
C ALA A 226 -21.32 -13.63 12.12
N VAL A 227 -20.15 -13.04 12.36
CA VAL A 227 -19.13 -12.82 11.33
C VAL A 227 -18.57 -14.13 10.78
N VAL A 228 -18.23 -15.09 11.67
CA VAL A 228 -17.73 -16.43 11.28
C VAL A 228 -18.74 -17.15 10.39
N ASN A 229 -20.03 -17.09 10.71
CA ASN A 229 -21.09 -17.71 9.90
C ASN A 229 -21.21 -17.06 8.52
N GLU A 230 -21.11 -15.73 8.41
CA GLU A 230 -21.11 -15.02 7.13
C GLU A 230 -19.90 -15.42 6.27
N LEU A 231 -18.75 -15.65 6.90
CA LEU A 231 -17.48 -16.03 6.25
C LEU A 231 -17.33 -17.56 6.07
N GLN A 232 -18.44 -18.31 6.09
CA GLN A 232 -18.48 -19.77 5.86
C GLN A 232 -17.63 -20.60 6.84
N GLY A 233 -17.54 -20.16 8.09
CA GLY A 233 -16.81 -20.87 9.14
C GLY A 233 -15.33 -20.52 9.24
N GLU A 234 -14.89 -19.43 8.65
CA GLU A 234 -13.54 -18.89 8.81
C GLU A 234 -13.28 -18.54 10.28
N LYS A 235 -12.20 -19.07 10.85
CA LYS A 235 -11.85 -18.81 12.25
C LYS A 235 -11.27 -17.41 12.39
N VAL A 236 -11.76 -16.64 13.36
CA VAL A 236 -11.30 -15.27 13.60
C VAL A 236 -10.67 -15.18 14.98
N ASP A 237 -9.40 -14.77 15.02
CA ASP A 237 -8.68 -14.44 16.24
C ASP A 237 -8.69 -12.93 16.42
N ILE A 238 -9.20 -12.45 17.56
CA ILE A 238 -9.25 -11.03 17.91
C ILE A 238 -8.10 -10.75 18.87
N ILE A 239 -7.26 -9.80 18.50
CA ILE A 239 -5.98 -9.51 19.15
C ILE A 239 -6.01 -8.06 19.59
N GLN A 240 -5.56 -7.80 20.80
CA GLN A 240 -5.35 -6.44 21.27
C GLN A 240 -4.11 -5.85 20.61
N TRP A 241 -4.31 -4.74 19.92
CA TRP A 241 -3.21 -3.96 19.35
C TRP A 241 -2.42 -3.24 20.44
N ASN A 242 -1.11 -3.13 20.27
CA ASN A 242 -0.22 -2.38 21.15
C ASN A 242 0.73 -1.53 20.31
N GLU A 243 1.15 -0.37 20.81
CA GLU A 243 2.19 0.46 20.21
C GLU A 243 3.56 -0.22 20.26
N ASP A 244 3.83 -0.94 21.35
CA ASP A 244 5.04 -1.74 21.49
C ASP A 244 4.97 -2.94 20.55
N ALA A 245 5.90 -2.98 19.58
CA ALA A 245 5.97 -4.02 18.57
C ALA A 245 6.17 -5.41 19.18
N ALA A 246 7.01 -5.54 20.23
CA ALA A 246 7.27 -6.80 20.90
C ALA A 246 5.99 -7.35 21.55
N SER A 247 5.29 -6.54 22.32
CA SER A 247 4.02 -6.91 22.95
C SER A 247 2.94 -7.24 21.92
N PHE A 248 2.88 -6.49 20.81
CA PHE A 248 1.90 -6.74 19.76
C PHE A 248 2.16 -8.07 19.06
N ILE A 249 3.42 -8.43 18.79
CA ILE A 249 3.78 -9.71 18.17
C ILE A 249 3.49 -10.89 19.10
N VAL A 250 3.80 -10.77 20.39
CA VAL A 250 3.42 -11.79 21.38
C VAL A 250 1.92 -12.06 21.34
N ASN A 251 1.11 -11.00 21.33
CA ASN A 251 -0.34 -11.12 21.20
C ASN A 251 -0.75 -11.71 19.85
N ALA A 252 -0.07 -11.33 18.76
CA ALA A 252 -0.37 -11.79 17.42
C ALA A 252 -0.06 -13.28 17.20
N LEU A 253 0.90 -13.85 17.91
CA LEU A 253 1.24 -15.27 17.84
C LEU A 253 0.34 -16.16 18.70
N ALA A 254 -0.55 -15.56 19.53
CA ALA A 254 -1.50 -16.35 20.30
C ALA A 254 -2.21 -17.39 19.41
N PRO A 255 -2.47 -18.61 19.94
CA PRO A 255 -2.36 -19.07 21.32
C PRO A 255 -1.01 -19.65 21.74
N ALA A 256 0.08 -19.45 20.94
CA ALA A 256 1.41 -19.90 21.34
C ALA A 256 1.98 -18.99 22.43
N GLU A 257 2.68 -19.59 23.39
CA GLU A 257 3.40 -18.87 24.42
C GLU A 257 4.80 -18.52 23.91
N VAL A 258 5.18 -17.25 24.06
CA VAL A 258 6.48 -16.70 23.65
C VAL A 258 7.32 -16.43 24.89
N THR A 259 8.57 -16.88 24.88
CA THR A 259 9.50 -16.68 25.99
C THR A 259 10.24 -15.36 25.86
N LYS A 260 10.72 -15.04 24.65
CA LYS A 260 11.55 -13.86 24.39
C LYS A 260 11.30 -13.36 22.96
N VAL A 261 11.42 -12.06 22.78
CA VAL A 261 11.40 -11.39 21.48
C VAL A 261 12.65 -10.56 21.32
N VAL A 262 13.33 -10.68 20.21
CA VAL A 262 14.49 -9.88 19.82
C VAL A 262 14.11 -9.08 18.58
N LEU A 263 14.17 -7.77 18.71
CA LEU A 263 13.84 -6.82 17.65
C LEU A 263 15.12 -6.44 16.89
N ASP A 264 15.05 -6.49 15.58
CA ASP A 264 16.04 -5.92 14.68
C ASP A 264 15.34 -4.86 13.83
N GLU A 265 15.47 -3.61 14.22
CA GLU A 265 14.82 -2.48 13.58
C GLU A 265 15.42 -2.18 12.20
N ASP A 266 16.73 -2.39 12.03
CA ASP A 266 17.45 -2.07 10.81
C ASP A 266 17.01 -2.96 9.65
N SER A 267 16.76 -4.24 9.91
CA SER A 267 16.29 -5.21 8.92
C SER A 267 14.77 -5.39 8.89
N ASN A 268 14.02 -4.70 9.75
CA ASN A 268 12.58 -4.88 9.97
C ASN A 268 12.21 -6.35 10.25
N ARG A 269 13.06 -7.02 11.02
CA ARG A 269 12.98 -8.45 11.34
C ARG A 269 12.86 -8.66 12.84
N ILE A 270 12.10 -9.66 13.22
CA ILE A 270 11.90 -10.01 14.63
C ILE A 270 12.11 -11.49 14.81
N GLU A 271 12.98 -11.82 15.75
CA GLU A 271 13.19 -13.17 16.17
C GLU A 271 12.39 -13.46 17.44
N VAL A 272 11.57 -14.50 17.38
CA VAL A 272 10.70 -14.91 18.47
C VAL A 272 11.14 -16.27 19.00
N VAL A 273 11.55 -16.29 20.27
CA VAL A 273 11.97 -17.51 20.95
C VAL A 273 10.77 -18.14 21.65
N VAL A 274 10.53 -19.41 21.33
CA VAL A 274 9.43 -20.18 21.90
C VAL A 274 9.91 -21.49 22.53
N PRO A 275 9.22 -22.02 23.54
CA PRO A 275 9.49 -23.37 24.04
C PRO A 275 9.29 -24.41 22.92
N GLU A 276 10.07 -25.47 22.89
CA GLU A 276 9.98 -26.53 21.87
C GLU A 276 8.56 -27.11 21.76
N SER A 277 7.85 -27.24 22.87
CA SER A 277 6.45 -27.70 22.91
C SER A 277 5.47 -26.77 22.19
N GLN A 278 5.79 -25.49 22.05
CA GLN A 278 4.97 -24.44 21.44
C GLN A 278 5.33 -24.16 19.98
N LEU A 279 6.47 -24.65 19.49
CA LEU A 279 6.97 -24.38 18.13
C LEU A 279 5.91 -24.68 17.05
N SER A 280 5.33 -25.87 17.09
CA SER A 280 4.31 -26.27 16.11
C SER A 280 3.07 -25.39 16.17
N LEU A 281 2.74 -24.82 17.33
CA LEU A 281 1.59 -23.95 17.53
C LEU A 281 1.90 -22.54 17.05
N ALA A 282 3.10 -22.04 17.33
CA ALA A 282 3.60 -20.74 16.90
C ALA A 282 3.69 -20.64 15.37
N ILE A 283 4.29 -21.64 14.73
CA ILE A 283 4.34 -21.73 13.27
C ILE A 283 2.94 -21.93 12.69
N GLY A 284 2.16 -22.81 13.32
CA GLY A 284 0.86 -23.20 12.86
C GLY A 284 0.89 -24.12 11.62
N ARG A 285 -0.28 -24.56 11.19
CA ARG A 285 -0.42 -25.48 10.06
C ARG A 285 0.08 -24.84 8.76
N ARG A 286 1.15 -25.35 8.17
CA ARG A 286 1.81 -24.81 6.95
C ARG A 286 2.27 -23.34 7.10
N GLY A 287 2.74 -22.97 8.27
CA GLY A 287 3.16 -21.59 8.52
C GLY A 287 2.03 -20.56 8.59
N GLN A 288 0.76 -21.00 8.74
CA GLN A 288 -0.38 -20.09 8.69
C GLN A 288 -0.39 -19.09 9.83
N ASN A 289 -0.03 -19.52 11.07
CA ASN A 289 -0.08 -18.62 12.22
C ASN A 289 0.99 -17.52 12.13
N VAL A 290 2.23 -17.89 11.84
CA VAL A 290 3.33 -16.92 11.68
C VAL A 290 3.07 -15.98 10.48
N ARG A 291 2.62 -16.51 9.34
CA ARG A 291 2.32 -15.69 8.16
C ARG A 291 1.21 -14.66 8.44
N LEU A 292 0.14 -15.07 9.15
CA LEU A 292 -0.92 -14.13 9.53
C LEU A 292 -0.43 -13.12 10.57
N ALA A 293 0.44 -13.50 11.50
CA ALA A 293 1.04 -12.59 12.46
C ALA A 293 1.95 -11.57 11.74
N SER A 294 2.81 -12.01 10.83
CA SER A 294 3.66 -11.15 10.01
C SER A 294 2.83 -10.15 9.17
N GLN A 295 1.79 -10.61 8.48
CA GLN A 295 0.88 -9.73 7.73
C GLN A 295 0.12 -8.74 8.62
N LEU A 296 -0.21 -9.12 9.86
CA LEU A 296 -0.94 -8.28 10.80
C LEU A 296 -0.07 -7.16 11.37
N THR A 297 1.18 -7.49 11.69
CA THR A 297 2.15 -6.60 12.36
C THR A 297 2.99 -5.80 11.38
N GLY A 298 3.19 -6.31 10.15
CA GLY A 298 4.06 -5.73 9.14
C GLY A 298 5.54 -6.09 9.30
N TRP A 299 5.90 -6.92 10.29
CA TRP A 299 7.26 -7.38 10.57
C TRP A 299 7.51 -8.75 9.98
N ASP A 300 8.73 -9.01 9.57
CA ASP A 300 9.17 -10.37 9.22
C ASP A 300 9.51 -11.14 10.50
N ILE A 301 8.79 -12.24 10.75
CA ILE A 301 8.84 -12.97 12.01
C ILE A 301 9.55 -14.30 11.81
N ASP A 302 10.71 -14.46 12.46
CA ASP A 302 11.41 -15.73 12.58
C ASP A 302 11.12 -16.39 13.93
N ILE A 303 10.79 -17.68 13.88
CA ILE A 303 10.52 -18.45 15.10
C ILE A 303 11.64 -19.44 15.31
N VAL A 304 12.28 -19.33 16.47
CA VAL A 304 13.34 -20.24 16.91
C VAL A 304 12.97 -20.88 18.26
N THR A 305 13.54 -22.03 18.53
CA THR A 305 13.37 -22.67 19.83
C THR A 305 14.37 -22.12 20.86
N GLU A 306 14.04 -22.23 22.15
CA GLU A 306 14.97 -21.90 23.23
C GLU A 306 16.29 -22.69 23.12
N GLN A 307 16.20 -23.94 22.62
CA GLN A 307 17.36 -24.77 22.44
C GLN A 307 18.25 -24.26 21.30
N GLU A 308 17.68 -23.98 20.14
CA GLU A 308 18.41 -23.43 18.98
C GLU A 308 19.05 -22.07 19.31
N GLU A 309 18.34 -21.21 20.02
CA GLU A 309 18.87 -19.92 20.47
C GLU A 309 20.02 -20.10 21.48
N SER A 310 19.87 -21.05 22.41
CA SER A 310 20.94 -21.38 23.38
C SER A 310 22.17 -21.98 22.69
N GLU A 311 22.00 -22.91 21.75
CA GLU A 311 23.10 -23.50 20.98
C GLU A 311 23.80 -22.44 20.13
N ARG A 312 23.05 -21.54 19.48
CA ARG A 312 23.60 -20.42 18.71
C ARG A 312 24.46 -19.50 19.61
N ARG A 313 23.90 -19.08 20.75
CA ARG A 313 24.65 -18.25 21.70
C ARG A 313 25.92 -18.94 22.24
N GLN A 314 25.81 -20.24 22.55
CA GLN A 314 26.99 -20.99 23.01
C GLN A 314 28.04 -21.06 21.90
N LYS A 315 27.64 -21.24 20.68
CA LYS A 315 28.53 -21.26 19.52
C LYS A 315 29.17 -19.88 19.28
N GLU A 316 28.37 -18.82 19.26
CA GLU A 316 28.89 -17.44 19.13
C GLU A 316 29.86 -17.09 20.28
N PHE A 317 29.50 -17.46 21.51
CA PHE A 317 30.35 -17.27 22.67
C PHE A 317 31.69 -18.03 22.54
N ALA A 318 31.63 -19.29 22.10
CA ALA A 318 32.83 -20.09 21.87
C ALA A 318 33.69 -19.53 20.74
N GLU A 319 33.08 -19.12 19.62
CA GLU A 319 33.80 -18.52 18.50
C GLU A 319 34.46 -17.19 18.88
N ARG A 320 33.76 -16.31 19.60
CA ARG A 320 34.31 -15.04 20.09
C ARG A 320 35.43 -15.28 21.13
N SER A 321 35.20 -16.19 22.05
CA SER A 321 36.24 -16.53 23.06
C SER A 321 37.48 -17.10 22.39
N GLN A 322 37.31 -17.98 21.39
CA GLN A 322 38.45 -18.54 20.66
C GLN A 322 39.17 -17.46 19.85
N MET A 323 38.42 -16.57 19.19
CA MET A 323 38.99 -15.45 18.45
C MET A 323 39.85 -14.55 19.37
N LEU A 324 39.30 -14.12 20.52
CA LEU A 324 40.06 -13.32 21.49
C LEU A 324 41.26 -14.06 22.08
N MET A 325 41.16 -15.37 22.35
CA MET A 325 42.26 -16.20 22.82
C MET A 325 43.40 -16.27 21.80
N GLU A 326 43.08 -16.48 20.50
CA GLU A 326 44.08 -16.57 19.44
C GLU A 326 44.71 -15.21 19.10
N THR A 327 43.94 -14.14 19.16
CA THR A 327 44.40 -12.80 18.77
C THR A 327 45.16 -12.07 19.87
N LEU A 328 44.73 -12.22 21.13
CA LEU A 328 45.32 -11.53 22.27
C LEU A 328 46.38 -12.40 23.01
N ASP A 329 46.53 -13.68 22.61
CA ASP A 329 47.40 -14.66 23.27
C ASP A 329 47.11 -14.73 24.77
N VAL A 330 45.83 -14.86 25.13
CA VAL A 330 45.36 -14.95 26.53
C VAL A 330 44.76 -16.31 26.82
N ASP A 331 44.70 -16.65 28.11
CA ASP A 331 44.11 -17.91 28.57
C ASP A 331 42.59 -17.92 28.31
N GLU A 332 42.03 -19.12 28.15
CA GLU A 332 40.58 -19.34 27.89
C GLU A 332 39.69 -18.62 28.92
N VAL A 333 40.11 -18.61 30.20
CA VAL A 333 39.33 -17.94 31.26
C VAL A 333 39.27 -16.43 31.05
N ILE A 334 40.39 -15.82 30.64
CA ILE A 334 40.45 -14.37 30.36
C ILE A 334 39.60 -14.02 29.15
N ALA A 335 39.70 -14.81 28.07
CA ALA A 335 38.88 -14.61 26.87
C ALA A 335 37.37 -14.74 27.16
N GLN A 336 36.98 -15.75 27.94
CA GLN A 336 35.59 -15.94 28.37
C GLN A 336 35.05 -14.79 29.22
N LEU A 337 35.88 -14.25 30.14
CA LEU A 337 35.51 -13.08 30.95
C LEU A 337 35.29 -11.84 30.08
N LEU A 338 36.20 -11.58 29.13
CA LEU A 338 36.05 -10.47 28.19
C LEU A 338 34.73 -10.56 27.38
N VAL A 339 34.42 -11.74 26.84
CA VAL A 339 33.16 -11.96 26.10
C VAL A 339 31.93 -11.81 27.01
N THR A 340 32.03 -12.26 28.30
CA THR A 340 30.91 -12.14 29.25
C THR A 340 30.59 -10.68 29.59
N GLU A 341 31.63 -9.83 29.65
CA GLU A 341 31.50 -8.38 29.89
C GLU A 341 31.08 -7.60 28.63
N GLY A 342 30.95 -8.28 27.47
CA GLY A 342 30.38 -7.71 26.26
C GLY A 342 31.37 -7.36 25.17
N PHE A 343 32.67 -7.60 25.36
CA PHE A 343 33.67 -7.36 24.31
C PHE A 343 33.52 -8.38 23.18
N ALA A 344 33.10 -7.89 22.00
CA ALA A 344 32.85 -8.72 20.84
C ALA A 344 34.03 -8.77 19.87
N SER A 345 34.87 -7.74 19.85
CA SER A 345 35.97 -7.58 18.89
C SER A 345 37.29 -7.14 19.55
N VAL A 346 38.41 -7.33 18.83
CA VAL A 346 39.73 -6.89 19.29
C VAL A 346 39.84 -5.37 19.30
N GLU A 347 39.17 -4.72 18.37
CA GLU A 347 39.09 -3.26 18.26
C GLU A 347 38.48 -2.66 19.53
N GLU A 348 37.36 -3.22 20.02
CA GLU A 348 36.72 -2.76 21.25
C GLU A 348 37.70 -2.82 22.44
N VAL A 349 38.41 -3.93 22.56
CA VAL A 349 39.42 -4.10 23.63
C VAL A 349 40.58 -3.10 23.49
N ALA A 350 41.00 -2.79 22.25
CA ALA A 350 42.14 -1.89 22.00
C ALA A 350 41.83 -0.42 22.32
N TYR A 351 40.57 0.02 22.14
CA TYR A 351 40.19 1.44 22.22
C TYR A 351 39.36 1.81 23.44
N VAL A 352 38.87 0.84 24.21
CA VAL A 352 38.13 1.07 25.45
C VAL A 352 39.03 1.67 26.52
N ASP A 353 38.48 2.32 27.55
CA ASP A 353 39.25 2.85 28.65
C ASP A 353 39.79 1.69 29.52
N VAL A 354 41.07 1.71 29.87
CA VAL A 354 41.72 0.66 30.70
C VAL A 354 40.98 0.41 32.01
N SER A 355 40.35 1.46 32.56
CA SER A 355 39.54 1.36 33.77
C SER A 355 38.33 0.43 33.62
N GLU A 356 37.73 0.29 32.41
CA GLU A 356 36.62 -0.62 32.15
C GLU A 356 37.09 -2.07 32.16
N ILE A 357 38.25 -2.36 31.55
CA ILE A 357 38.84 -3.69 31.58
C ILE A 357 39.26 -4.07 33.01
N ALA A 358 39.82 -3.11 33.77
CA ALA A 358 40.25 -3.33 35.15
C ALA A 358 39.06 -3.51 36.14
N HIS A 359 37.83 -3.15 35.77
CA HIS A 359 36.63 -3.39 36.57
C HIS A 359 36.12 -4.83 36.49
N ILE A 360 36.60 -5.62 35.55
CA ILE A 360 36.24 -7.04 35.39
C ILE A 360 36.77 -7.83 36.59
N GLU A 361 35.93 -8.68 37.19
CA GLU A 361 36.33 -9.52 38.33
C GLU A 361 37.54 -10.39 37.98
N GLY A 362 38.65 -10.15 38.66
CA GLY A 362 39.89 -10.88 38.46
C GLY A 362 40.95 -10.17 37.63
N PHE A 363 40.67 -8.96 37.14
CA PHE A 363 41.64 -8.12 36.43
C PHE A 363 42.11 -6.98 37.33
N ASP A 364 43.37 -6.56 37.15
CA ASP A 364 43.93 -5.35 37.70
C ASP A 364 44.36 -4.39 36.57
N GLU A 365 44.75 -3.16 36.94
CA GLU A 365 45.15 -2.17 35.92
C GLU A 365 46.34 -2.64 35.09
N ASP A 366 47.25 -3.42 35.68
CA ASP A 366 48.42 -3.94 34.96
C ASP A 366 48.00 -4.98 33.92
N THR A 367 47.11 -5.89 34.28
CA THR A 367 46.53 -6.88 33.35
C THR A 367 45.70 -6.20 32.23
N GLY A 368 44.89 -5.19 32.58
CA GLY A 368 44.14 -4.41 31.61
C GLY A 368 45.02 -3.71 30.57
N ASN A 369 46.10 -3.08 31.04
CA ASN A 369 47.12 -2.45 30.18
C ASN A 369 47.82 -3.46 29.26
N GLU A 370 48.16 -4.65 29.78
CA GLU A 370 48.82 -5.69 28.99
C GLU A 370 47.90 -6.20 27.88
N ILE A 371 46.63 -6.51 28.19
CA ILE A 371 45.66 -6.98 27.22
C ILE A 371 45.41 -5.92 26.14
N GLN A 372 45.26 -4.65 26.53
CA GLN A 372 45.08 -3.56 25.59
C GLN A 372 46.33 -3.34 24.71
N THR A 373 47.52 -3.50 25.26
CA THR A 373 48.75 -3.39 24.48
C THR A 373 48.83 -4.51 23.44
N ARG A 374 48.50 -5.74 23.81
CA ARG A 374 48.48 -6.89 22.90
C ARG A 374 47.42 -6.69 21.81
N ALA A 375 46.24 -6.16 22.15
CA ALA A 375 45.19 -5.84 21.18
C ALA A 375 45.67 -4.80 20.13
N ARG A 376 46.36 -3.75 20.59
CA ARG A 376 46.93 -2.73 19.68
C ARG A 376 48.04 -3.29 18.81
N GLU A 377 48.96 -4.07 19.39
CA GLU A 377 50.04 -4.73 18.63
C GLU A 377 49.49 -5.68 17.57
N TYR A 378 48.41 -6.40 17.88
CA TYR A 378 47.73 -7.27 16.90
C TYR A 378 47.12 -6.46 15.76
N LEU A 379 46.41 -5.37 16.06
CA LEU A 379 45.81 -4.50 15.04
C LEU A 379 46.88 -3.82 14.16
N GLU A 380 47.98 -3.32 14.77
CA GLU A 380 49.12 -2.75 14.03
C GLU A 380 49.78 -3.78 13.11
N LYS A 381 49.93 -5.03 13.60
CA LYS A 381 50.45 -6.12 12.79
C LYS A 381 49.52 -6.49 11.65
N GLN A 382 48.23 -6.60 11.92
CA GLN A 382 47.20 -6.88 10.90
C GLN A 382 47.19 -5.80 9.84
N GLU A 383 47.24 -4.54 10.23
CA GLU A 383 47.30 -3.41 9.30
C GLU A 383 48.57 -3.42 8.45
N SER A 384 49.73 -3.73 9.09
CA SER A 384 51.01 -3.90 8.39
C SER A 384 51.00 -5.05 7.39
N ASP A 385 50.39 -6.19 7.75
CA ASP A 385 50.27 -7.37 6.89
C ASP A 385 49.31 -7.09 5.71
N LEU A 386 48.20 -6.37 5.95
CA LEU A 386 47.31 -5.92 4.92
C LEU A 386 47.99 -4.89 3.98
N ASP A 387 48.76 -3.96 4.50
CA ASP A 387 49.52 -2.99 3.70
C ASP A 387 50.61 -3.66 2.86
N ALA A 388 51.30 -4.69 3.41
CA ALA A 388 52.23 -5.51 2.65
C ALA A 388 51.55 -6.25 1.50
N LYS A 389 50.39 -6.88 1.75
CA LYS A 389 49.57 -7.54 0.73
C LYS A 389 49.09 -6.55 -0.35
N ARG A 390 48.62 -5.38 0.05
CA ARG A 390 48.22 -4.30 -0.84
C ARG A 390 49.33 -3.91 -1.82
N ARG A 391 50.56 -3.75 -1.29
CA ARG A 391 51.75 -3.44 -2.09
C ARG A 391 52.14 -4.57 -3.02
N GLU A 392 52.03 -5.83 -2.57
CA GLU A 392 52.29 -7.01 -3.39
C GLU A 392 51.31 -7.07 -4.60
N LEU A 393 50.04 -6.73 -4.38
CA LEU A 393 49.02 -6.67 -5.41
C LEU A 393 49.17 -5.45 -6.36
N GLY A 394 50.04 -4.49 -5.97
CA GLY A 394 50.32 -3.31 -6.78
C GLY A 394 49.24 -2.24 -6.74
N VAL A 395 48.50 -2.16 -5.66
CA VAL A 395 47.43 -1.16 -5.45
C VAL A 395 48.07 0.18 -5.06
N ALA A 396 47.67 1.26 -5.72
CA ALA A 396 48.22 2.61 -5.53
C ALA A 396 47.88 3.19 -4.15
N ASP A 397 48.84 3.91 -3.55
CA ASP A 397 48.63 4.58 -2.26
C ASP A 397 47.54 5.67 -2.30
N ASP A 398 47.19 6.14 -3.49
CA ASP A 398 46.18 7.19 -3.67
C ASP A 398 44.75 6.70 -3.38
N LEU A 399 44.48 5.38 -3.40
CA LEU A 399 43.17 4.82 -3.01
C LEU A 399 42.84 5.10 -1.53
N ALA A 400 43.85 5.19 -0.66
CA ALA A 400 43.66 5.56 0.75
C ALA A 400 43.10 6.98 0.97
N LYS A 401 43.07 7.82 -0.08
CA LYS A 401 42.49 9.18 -0.02
C LYS A 401 40.98 9.19 -0.29
N ILE A 402 40.44 8.09 -0.79
CA ILE A 402 39.00 7.94 -1.04
C ILE A 402 38.31 7.78 0.32
N GLN A 403 37.24 8.55 0.53
CA GLN A 403 36.44 8.43 1.75
C GLN A 403 35.90 7.01 1.89
N VAL A 404 35.77 6.50 3.13
CA VAL A 404 35.25 5.18 3.48
C VAL A 404 36.15 3.99 3.09
N VAL A 405 37.21 4.17 2.28
CA VAL A 405 38.10 3.07 1.88
C VAL A 405 39.10 2.72 2.98
N THR A 406 39.02 1.48 3.47
CA THR A 406 39.96 0.89 4.43
C THR A 406 41.09 0.13 3.73
N THR A 407 42.20 -0.13 4.47
CA THR A 407 43.33 -0.93 3.94
C THR A 407 42.88 -2.34 3.54
N ALA A 408 41.93 -2.93 4.26
CA ALA A 408 41.37 -4.24 3.94
C ALA A 408 40.59 -4.21 2.62
N MET A 409 39.79 -3.15 2.39
CA MET A 409 39.06 -2.96 1.12
C MET A 409 40.03 -2.79 -0.05
N MET A 410 41.16 -2.08 0.16
CA MET A 410 42.19 -1.93 -0.89
C MET A 410 42.82 -3.27 -1.30
N VAL A 411 42.98 -4.21 -0.37
CA VAL A 411 43.44 -5.57 -0.68
C VAL A 411 42.41 -6.28 -1.56
N VAL A 412 41.13 -6.21 -1.22
CA VAL A 412 40.06 -6.83 -2.02
C VAL A 412 39.94 -6.18 -3.40
N PHE A 413 40.10 -4.88 -3.50
CA PHE A 413 40.20 -4.20 -4.78
C PHE A 413 41.36 -4.74 -5.62
N GLY A 414 42.54 -4.90 -5.01
CA GLY A 414 43.72 -5.47 -5.69
C GLY A 414 43.52 -6.89 -6.17
N GLU A 415 42.82 -7.74 -5.40
CA GLU A 415 42.44 -9.11 -5.77
C GLU A 415 41.47 -9.13 -6.97
N ASN A 416 40.65 -8.09 -7.13
CA ASN A 416 39.71 -7.90 -8.26
C ASN A 416 40.28 -7.03 -9.39
N GLU A 417 41.60 -6.85 -9.45
CA GLU A 417 42.32 -6.09 -10.48
C GLU A 417 42.05 -4.57 -10.49
N ILE A 418 41.39 -4.02 -9.47
CA ILE A 418 41.17 -2.59 -9.26
C ILE A 418 42.38 -2.02 -8.51
N LYS A 419 43.23 -1.26 -9.18
CA LYS A 419 44.52 -0.84 -8.64
C LYS A 419 44.70 0.66 -8.53
N THR A 420 43.90 1.43 -9.24
CA THR A 420 43.99 2.89 -9.31
C THR A 420 42.70 3.58 -8.91
N VAL A 421 42.78 4.86 -8.56
CA VAL A 421 41.59 5.69 -8.27
C VAL A 421 40.67 5.77 -9.49
N GLU A 422 41.23 5.75 -10.70
CA GLU A 422 40.46 5.76 -11.95
C GLU A 422 39.65 4.48 -12.13
N ASP A 423 40.18 3.31 -11.68
CA ASP A 423 39.46 2.04 -11.76
C ASP A 423 38.23 2.06 -10.83
N VAL A 424 38.38 2.55 -9.59
CA VAL A 424 37.25 2.71 -8.64
C VAL A 424 36.24 3.74 -9.17
N ALA A 425 36.70 4.85 -9.74
CA ALA A 425 35.84 5.86 -10.34
C ALA A 425 35.00 5.32 -11.52
N GLY A 426 35.50 4.30 -12.21
CA GLY A 426 34.84 3.61 -13.30
C GLY A 426 33.83 2.55 -12.88
N CYS A 427 33.82 2.11 -11.62
CA CYS A 427 32.89 1.11 -11.11
C CYS A 427 31.46 1.68 -11.01
N ALA A 428 30.48 0.77 -11.17
CA ALA A 428 29.09 1.06 -10.81
C ALA A 428 28.85 0.64 -9.35
N THR A 429 27.86 1.24 -8.69
CA THR A 429 27.48 0.90 -7.32
C THR A 429 27.15 -0.59 -7.18
N ASP A 430 26.45 -1.14 -8.19
CA ASP A 430 26.07 -2.56 -8.25
C ASP A 430 27.28 -3.50 -8.40
N ASP A 431 28.41 -3.04 -8.93
CA ASP A 431 29.66 -3.83 -9.01
C ASP A 431 30.31 -3.96 -7.62
N LEU A 432 30.18 -2.95 -6.77
CA LEU A 432 30.73 -2.95 -5.42
C LEU A 432 29.89 -3.76 -4.43
N ILE A 433 28.58 -3.54 -4.40
CA ILE A 433 27.65 -4.15 -3.42
C ILE A 433 26.93 -5.41 -3.93
N GLY A 434 27.02 -5.67 -5.24
CA GLY A 434 26.27 -6.74 -5.90
C GLY A 434 24.83 -6.36 -6.25
N TRP A 435 24.18 -7.21 -7.01
CA TRP A 435 22.81 -7.00 -7.47
C TRP A 435 22.01 -8.31 -7.54
N THR A 436 20.69 -8.18 -7.53
CA THR A 436 19.77 -9.32 -7.55
C THR A 436 19.01 -9.36 -8.86
N GLU A 437 19.19 -10.44 -9.63
CA GLU A 437 18.46 -10.66 -10.89
C GLU A 437 17.13 -11.37 -10.63
N ARG A 438 16.03 -10.76 -11.11
CA ARG A 438 14.70 -11.35 -11.07
C ARG A 438 14.35 -11.88 -12.46
N LYS A 439 14.51 -13.18 -12.70
CA LYS A 439 14.04 -13.79 -13.94
C LYS A 439 12.52 -13.74 -14.04
N ARG A 440 12.01 -13.42 -15.24
CA ARG A 440 10.57 -13.25 -15.53
C ARG A 440 9.75 -14.56 -15.56
N GLU A 441 10.29 -15.69 -15.16
CA GLU A 441 9.59 -16.97 -15.12
C GLU A 441 8.95 -17.18 -13.73
N LYS A 442 7.75 -17.79 -13.72
CA LYS A 442 6.84 -17.88 -12.55
C LYS A 442 7.37 -18.63 -11.31
N ASP A 443 8.54 -19.32 -11.42
CA ASP A 443 9.17 -20.10 -10.33
C ASP A 443 10.70 -19.88 -10.29
N ALA A 444 11.20 -18.71 -10.73
CA ALA A 444 12.63 -18.45 -10.76
C ALA A 444 13.15 -17.99 -9.40
N GLU A 445 14.12 -18.73 -8.88
CA GLU A 445 14.94 -18.34 -7.74
C GLU A 445 15.62 -16.99 -8.00
N LEU A 446 15.65 -16.13 -6.97
CA LEU A 446 16.41 -14.89 -6.97
C LEU A 446 17.90 -15.23 -7.05
N ILE A 447 18.57 -14.85 -8.12
CA ILE A 447 20.02 -15.02 -8.24
C ILE A 447 20.67 -13.76 -7.71
N ARG A 448 21.34 -13.85 -6.56
CA ARG A 448 22.17 -12.77 -6.01
C ARG A 448 23.57 -12.86 -6.62
N HIS A 449 23.97 -11.83 -7.34
CA HIS A 449 25.33 -11.63 -7.81
C HIS A 449 26.10 -10.89 -6.72
N LYS A 450 27.18 -11.49 -6.23
CA LYS A 450 28.02 -10.90 -5.18
C LYS A 450 28.79 -9.71 -5.73
N GLY A 451 28.80 -8.62 -5.00
CA GLY A 451 29.67 -7.48 -5.28
C GLY A 451 31.11 -7.71 -4.84
N ILE A 452 31.99 -6.82 -5.23
CA ILE A 452 33.41 -6.84 -4.89
C ILE A 452 33.60 -6.66 -3.38
N LEU A 453 32.80 -5.82 -2.75
CA LEU A 453 32.83 -5.49 -1.33
C LEU A 453 31.70 -6.16 -0.52
N ASP A 454 31.10 -7.25 -1.04
CA ASP A 454 30.02 -7.98 -0.38
C ASP A 454 30.38 -8.46 1.06
N SER A 455 31.68 -8.66 1.33
CA SER A 455 32.20 -9.07 2.65
C SER A 455 32.27 -7.95 3.69
N PHE A 456 32.09 -6.70 3.29
CA PHE A 456 32.17 -5.53 4.19
C PHE A 456 30.80 -4.96 4.54
N GLU A 457 29.71 -5.55 4.06
CA GLU A 457 28.31 -5.14 4.29
C GLU A 457 28.03 -3.63 4.05
N ILE A 458 28.69 -3.07 3.04
CA ILE A 458 28.62 -1.65 2.72
C ILE A 458 27.24 -1.31 2.16
N GLY A 459 26.65 -0.24 2.71
CA GLY A 459 25.39 0.32 2.24
C GLY A 459 25.51 0.95 0.83
N ARG A 460 24.36 1.08 0.13
CA ARG A 460 24.33 1.68 -1.20
C ARG A 460 24.84 3.14 -1.18
N SER A 461 24.49 3.90 -0.14
CA SER A 461 24.91 5.30 -0.01
C SER A 461 26.42 5.42 0.22
N GLU A 462 27.02 4.53 0.98
CA GLU A 462 28.47 4.50 1.22
C GLU A 462 29.24 4.10 -0.06
N ALA A 463 28.72 3.13 -0.81
CA ALA A 463 29.32 2.77 -2.11
C ALA A 463 29.22 3.91 -3.14
N GLU A 464 28.13 4.65 -3.15
CA GLU A 464 27.94 5.84 -3.99
C GLU A 464 28.91 6.96 -3.57
N GLU A 465 29.07 7.20 -2.27
CA GLU A 465 30.02 8.18 -1.72
C GLU A 465 31.47 7.81 -2.07
N MET A 466 31.83 6.55 -1.96
CA MET A 466 33.14 6.01 -2.33
C MET A 466 33.45 6.28 -3.81
N ILE A 467 32.50 5.94 -4.72
CA ILE A 467 32.65 6.16 -6.16
C ILE A 467 32.73 7.66 -6.48
N MET A 468 31.90 8.48 -5.85
CA MET A 468 31.92 9.93 -6.05
C MET A 468 33.21 10.57 -5.57
N SER A 469 33.70 10.17 -4.38
CA SER A 469 35.01 10.59 -3.87
C SER A 469 36.16 10.19 -4.82
N ALA A 470 36.12 8.97 -5.37
CA ALA A 470 37.07 8.51 -6.37
C ALA A 470 37.03 9.35 -7.65
N ARG A 471 35.84 9.71 -8.16
CA ARG A 471 35.65 10.55 -9.36
C ARG A 471 36.18 11.98 -9.16
N VAL A 472 36.04 12.53 -7.95
CA VAL A 472 36.61 13.83 -7.60
C VAL A 472 38.14 13.78 -7.59
N LEU A 473 38.72 12.74 -6.95
CA LEU A 473 40.17 12.53 -6.90
C LEU A 473 40.78 12.25 -8.29
N ALA A 474 40.05 11.52 -9.15
CA ALA A 474 40.43 11.29 -10.54
C ALA A 474 40.27 12.55 -11.45
N GLY A 475 39.63 13.63 -10.92
CA GLY A 475 39.39 14.86 -11.67
C GLY A 475 38.27 14.78 -12.70
N TRP A 476 37.40 13.78 -12.62
CA TRP A 476 36.25 13.61 -13.52
C TRP A 476 35.08 14.53 -13.15
N ILE A 477 34.96 14.87 -11.86
CA ILE A 477 33.92 15.73 -11.30
C ILE A 477 34.61 16.82 -10.46
N LYS A 478 34.15 18.06 -10.51
CA LYS A 478 34.63 19.10 -9.63
C LYS A 478 33.91 19.02 -8.28
N PRO A 479 34.62 19.35 -7.17
CA PRO A 479 34.00 19.37 -5.84
C PRO A 479 32.77 20.31 -5.75
N GLU A 480 32.74 21.36 -6.58
CA GLU A 480 31.64 22.33 -6.67
C GLU A 480 30.34 21.72 -7.24
N ASP A 481 30.43 20.63 -8.01
CA ASP A 481 29.30 19.94 -8.61
C ASP A 481 28.64 18.90 -7.63
N LEU A 482 29.21 18.72 -6.43
CA LEU A 482 28.72 17.81 -5.38
C LEU A 482 27.91 18.52 -4.29
N GLU A 483 27.87 19.87 -4.27
CA GLU A 483 26.93 20.55 -3.39
C GLU A 483 25.51 20.18 -3.84
N PRO A 484 24.65 19.63 -2.96
CA PRO A 484 23.27 19.37 -3.32
C PRO A 484 22.67 20.70 -3.76
N GLU A 485 22.09 20.75 -4.97
CA GLU A 485 21.20 21.85 -5.33
C GLU A 485 20.21 22.00 -4.17
N PRO A 486 20.01 23.21 -3.63
CA PRO A 486 19.05 23.41 -2.56
C PRO A 486 17.74 22.79 -3.04
N GLU A 487 17.25 21.81 -2.30
CA GLU A 487 15.95 21.18 -2.54
C GLU A 487 14.98 22.34 -2.81
N ALA A 488 14.54 22.44 -4.06
CA ALA A 488 13.44 23.32 -4.42
C ALA A 488 12.28 22.80 -3.55
N GLU A 489 11.96 23.54 -2.49
CA GLU A 489 10.72 23.39 -1.76
C GLU A 489 9.65 23.21 -2.82
N ASP A 490 8.96 22.06 -2.79
CA ASP A 490 7.80 21.76 -3.60
C ASP A 490 6.82 22.93 -3.46
N ALA A 491 6.94 23.89 -4.34
CA ALA A 491 5.88 24.81 -4.63
C ALA A 491 4.78 23.98 -5.31
N GLU A 492 3.89 23.43 -4.50
CA GLU A 492 2.59 22.95 -4.95
C GLU A 492 2.02 24.02 -5.87
N GLY A 493 1.85 23.63 -7.12
CA GLY A 493 1.40 24.49 -8.19
C GLY A 493 0.05 25.11 -7.89
N GLU A 494 0.05 26.41 -7.65
CA GLU A 494 -1.08 27.27 -7.97
C GLU A 494 -1.30 27.18 -9.48
N VAL A 495 -2.36 26.50 -9.84
CA VAL A 495 -2.92 26.49 -11.19
C VAL A 495 -3.39 27.92 -11.46
N ALA A 496 -2.69 28.58 -12.34
CA ALA A 496 -3.08 29.86 -12.88
C ALA A 496 -4.48 29.75 -13.52
N GLU A 497 -5.49 30.28 -12.86
CA GLU A 497 -6.71 30.74 -13.50
C GLU A 497 -6.41 32.12 -14.13
N GLY A 498 -6.36 32.10 -15.44
CA GLY A 498 -6.25 33.28 -16.25
C GLY A 498 -7.47 34.16 -16.17
N GLU A 499 -7.17 35.42 -16.14
CA GLU A 499 -7.97 36.61 -16.32
C GLU A 499 -9.28 36.43 -17.10
N ALA A 500 -10.36 36.90 -16.52
CA ALA A 500 -11.42 37.60 -17.26
C ALA A 500 -12.00 38.71 -16.38
N ALA A 501 -11.85 39.87 -16.96
CA ALA A 501 -12.13 41.22 -16.53
C ALA A 501 -13.47 41.49 -15.85
N GLU A 502 -13.35 42.46 -14.90
CA GLU A 502 -14.18 43.65 -14.66
C GLU A 502 -15.65 43.68 -15.18
N SER A 503 -16.56 43.87 -14.25
CA SER A 503 -17.43 45.08 -14.22
C SER A 503 -18.26 45.11 -12.94
N GLU A 504 -17.99 46.14 -12.12
CA GLU A 504 -18.89 47.12 -11.50
C GLU A 504 -20.38 46.74 -11.30
N ALA A 505 -20.86 46.82 -10.09
CA ALA A 505 -21.61 47.94 -9.49
C ALA A 505 -22.32 47.42 -8.24
N GLU A 506 -21.99 47.99 -7.12
CA GLU A 506 -22.77 48.91 -6.25
C GLU A 506 -24.16 48.44 -5.80
N GLU A 507 -24.33 48.68 -4.48
CA GLU A 507 -25.52 49.03 -3.70
C GLU A 507 -26.41 47.85 -3.25
N GLU A 508 -26.94 47.73 -2.11
CA GLU A 508 -27.09 48.57 -0.89
C GLU A 508 -27.65 47.68 0.22
N SER A 509 -27.35 48.08 1.41
CA SER A 509 -27.94 47.73 2.70
C SER A 509 -29.45 47.61 2.77
N ALA A 510 -29.96 46.71 3.60
CA ALA A 510 -30.99 46.98 4.61
C ALA A 510 -31.35 45.72 5.39
N THR A 511 -30.94 45.64 6.60
CA THR A 511 -31.69 45.72 7.90
C THR A 511 -33.05 45.04 7.92
N ALA A 512 -33.12 44.22 9.00
CA ALA A 512 -34.22 44.07 9.92
C ALA A 512 -35.37 43.11 9.61
N GLU A 513 -35.57 42.29 10.49
CA GLU A 513 -36.63 42.11 11.51
C GLU A 513 -37.25 40.71 11.49
N ALA A 514 -37.10 40.09 12.63
CA ALA A 514 -37.98 39.00 13.06
C ALA A 514 -39.36 39.58 13.44
N PRO A 515 -40.42 38.79 13.36
CA PRO A 515 -41.27 38.78 14.55
C PRO A 515 -41.61 37.40 15.10
N GLN A 516 -41.79 37.48 16.40
CA GLN A 516 -42.20 36.48 17.37
C GLN A 516 -43.64 36.02 17.19
N ALA A 517 -43.85 34.80 17.70
CA ALA A 517 -44.96 34.29 18.50
C ALA A 517 -46.41 34.57 18.09
N GLU A 518 -47.20 33.51 18.07
CA GLU A 518 -48.40 33.44 18.90
C GLU A 518 -48.85 32.00 19.17
N GLU A 519 -49.12 31.78 20.42
CA GLU A 519 -49.71 30.62 21.08
C GLU A 519 -51.16 30.37 20.57
N GLY A 520 -51.62 29.16 20.65
CA GLY A 520 -53.01 28.80 20.46
C GLY A 520 -53.31 27.42 21.00
N GLU A 521 -53.78 27.41 22.21
CA GLU A 521 -54.29 26.30 23.04
C GLU A 521 -55.48 25.54 22.46
N SER A 522 -55.67 24.37 23.11
CA SER A 522 -56.95 23.65 23.38
C SER A 522 -57.37 22.65 22.29
N SER A 523 -57.85 21.47 22.56
CA SER A 523 -58.48 20.90 23.76
C SER A 523 -58.63 19.38 23.59
N ALA A 524 -58.70 18.73 24.69
CA ALA A 524 -58.98 17.35 25.00
C ALA A 524 -60.24 16.77 24.31
N SER A 525 -60.24 15.44 24.10
CA SER A 525 -61.39 14.61 24.50
C SER A 525 -60.96 13.15 24.62
N GLU A 526 -61.12 12.64 25.80
CA GLU A 526 -61.27 11.24 26.23
C GLU A 526 -62.39 10.53 25.47
N VAL A 527 -62.26 9.21 25.36
CA VAL A 527 -63.30 8.20 25.69
C VAL A 527 -62.64 6.83 25.48
N GLU A 528 -62.37 6.15 26.60
CA GLU A 528 -62.89 4.89 27.12
C GLU A 528 -63.26 3.78 26.09
N GLY A 529 -62.66 2.65 26.23
CA GLY A 529 -63.34 1.55 26.88
C GLY A 529 -63.32 0.27 26.05
N GLY A 530 -62.95 -0.85 26.62
CA GLY A 530 -63.35 -2.14 26.10
C GLY A 530 -62.42 -3.31 26.39
N LYS A 531 -62.58 -3.93 27.50
CA LYS A 531 -62.12 -5.26 27.94
C LYS A 531 -62.69 -6.37 27.04
N SER A 532 -61.96 -7.50 26.88
CA SER A 532 -62.24 -8.87 27.35
C SER A 532 -61.42 -9.86 26.48
N SER A 533 -60.56 -10.67 27.08
CA SER A 533 -60.77 -11.98 27.71
C SER A 533 -60.87 -13.13 26.70
N GLY A 534 -60.07 -14.17 26.98
CA GLY A 534 -60.28 -15.55 26.63
C GLY A 534 -59.24 -16.13 25.69
N ALA A 535 -58.27 -16.89 26.08
CA ALA A 535 -58.26 -18.24 26.61
C ALA A 535 -58.08 -19.31 25.50
N GLU A 536 -57.06 -20.09 25.70
CA GLU A 536 -56.92 -21.51 25.33
C GLU A 536 -56.76 -21.93 23.86
N GLY A 537 -55.67 -22.69 23.70
CA GLY A 537 -55.43 -23.60 22.61
C GLY A 537 -53.94 -23.82 22.43
#